data_086b962bdbb0f9907fddced1b12883ef
#
_entry.id   086b962bdbb0f9907fddced1b12883ef
#
_cell.length_a   1.000
_cell.length_b   1.000
_cell.length_c   1.000
_cell.angle_alpha   90.00
_cell.angle_beta   90.00
_cell.angle_gamma   90.00
#
_symmetry.space_group_name_H-M   'P 1'
#
loop_
_entity.id
_entity.type
_entity.pdbx_description
1 polymer ?
#
loop_
_entity_poly.entity_id
_entity_poly.type
_entity_poly.pdbx_seq_one_letter_code
_entity_poly.pdbx_strand_id
1 'polypeptide(L)'
;MRIGILTYHTPCNFGANLQAYASYKYFTSQGIDTWIINYSLLSDKSYDIVAEAQKEAHWNFSQQTLRVTRVVNNDSLLDLVREMNFDAIGVGADAVWNKRVVDDLRVFFCDWLFKSDLKDKVKVFALSPAFMGQTYSDLPLDVKNDFKSALEQFTYLDARDQWTAHVVNKEIAGYELIKNINPDPVFLLDKFVDVEWKHPNSILSKKYYLISLPKNYTKSLGFLKRIWVKRLTSLLHRRGYQLVEIPIPDGASGIDSDYVVPYPIDPLQWYLWIKNAKGYIGVRFHAIVSSLSAGTPFLSLDTYGKVDSKIHKIFSYLGFHKNDHFINKSSKIRNLIDGSGLEDCRINGTFVFMVSPRKIIEKLENIDLSTISKFRSENVRIFKSNMAEMIKRIKGI
;
A
#
# COMPACT_ATOMS: atom_id res chain seq x y z
N MET A 1 -6.99 -3.25 -27.44
CA MET A 1 -7.37 -3.92 -26.20
C MET A 1 -7.78 -2.85 -25.21
N ARG A 2 -8.99 -2.99 -24.65
CA ARG A 2 -9.54 -2.13 -23.61
C ARG A 2 -9.69 -2.90 -22.31
N ILE A 3 -9.20 -2.35 -21.22
CA ILE A 3 -9.29 -3.00 -19.91
C ILE A 3 -9.96 -2.09 -18.88
N GLY A 4 -10.73 -2.71 -17.99
CA GLY A 4 -11.25 -2.08 -16.77
C GLY A 4 -10.47 -2.55 -15.56
N ILE A 5 -9.98 -1.65 -14.71
CA ILE A 5 -9.32 -2.01 -13.45
C ILE A 5 -10.29 -1.78 -12.31
N LEU A 6 -10.67 -2.85 -11.63
CA LEU A 6 -11.51 -2.86 -10.45
C LEU A 6 -10.64 -2.79 -9.21
N THR A 7 -10.51 -1.60 -8.63
CA THR A 7 -9.61 -1.32 -7.51
C THR A 7 -10.13 -0.18 -6.63
N TYR A 8 -9.49 0.01 -5.49
CA TYR A 8 -9.68 1.20 -4.66
C TYR A 8 -8.97 2.40 -5.28
N HIS A 9 -9.73 3.44 -5.64
CA HIS A 9 -9.17 4.67 -6.23
C HIS A 9 -9.71 5.95 -5.59
N THR A 10 -10.84 5.88 -4.88
CA THR A 10 -11.50 7.02 -4.22
C THR A 10 -11.40 7.02 -2.69
N PRO A 11 -11.02 5.94 -1.99
CA PRO A 11 -10.85 6.01 -0.55
C PRO A 11 -9.85 7.08 -0.16
N CYS A 12 -10.07 7.71 1.00
CA CYS A 12 -9.13 8.67 1.59
C CYS A 12 -7.86 7.96 2.09
N ASN A 13 -7.14 7.36 1.15
CA ASN A 13 -5.92 6.60 1.39
C ASN A 13 -4.92 6.89 0.27
N PHE A 14 -3.86 7.61 0.58
CA PHE A 14 -2.81 7.96 -0.38
C PHE A 14 -2.29 6.75 -1.15
N GLY A 15 -2.10 5.62 -0.46
CA GLY A 15 -1.63 4.40 -1.09
C GLY A 15 -2.59 3.82 -2.12
N ALA A 16 -3.89 3.82 -1.82
CA ALA A 16 -4.92 3.37 -2.74
C ALA A 16 -4.94 4.22 -4.03
N ASN A 17 -4.83 5.54 -3.89
CA ASN A 17 -4.75 6.44 -5.05
C ASN A 17 -3.46 6.21 -5.86
N LEU A 18 -2.31 6.11 -5.18
CA LEU A 18 -1.01 5.97 -5.85
C LEU A 18 -0.88 4.64 -6.58
N GLN A 19 -1.39 3.53 -6.02
CA GLN A 19 -1.37 2.23 -6.70
C GLN A 19 -2.31 2.22 -7.91
N ALA A 20 -3.51 2.84 -7.81
CA ALA A 20 -4.43 2.96 -8.93
C ALA A 20 -3.80 3.80 -10.06
N TYR A 21 -3.17 4.93 -9.71
CA TYR A 21 -2.45 5.79 -10.64
C TYR A 21 -1.28 5.05 -11.32
N ALA A 22 -0.44 4.37 -10.56
CA ALA A 22 0.69 3.63 -11.09
C ALA A 22 0.24 2.51 -12.04
N SER A 23 -0.81 1.77 -11.68
CA SER A 23 -1.43 0.74 -12.51
C SER A 23 -1.97 1.31 -13.82
N TYR A 24 -2.78 2.37 -13.72
CA TYR A 24 -3.34 3.07 -14.89
C TYR A 24 -2.25 3.56 -15.82
N LYS A 25 -1.23 4.27 -15.30
CA LYS A 25 -0.11 4.79 -16.09
C LYS A 25 0.71 3.68 -16.73
N TYR A 26 0.91 2.57 -16.03
CA TYR A 26 1.62 1.43 -16.61
C TYR A 26 0.91 0.90 -17.85
N PHE A 27 -0.37 0.53 -17.75
CA PHE A 27 -1.10 -0.05 -18.88
C PHE A 27 -1.28 0.95 -20.01
N THR A 28 -1.56 2.21 -19.70
CA THR A 28 -1.65 3.27 -20.71
C THR A 28 -0.31 3.44 -21.46
N SER A 29 0.84 3.35 -20.74
CA SER A 29 2.16 3.40 -21.37
C SER A 29 2.48 2.21 -22.28
N GLN A 30 1.74 1.11 -22.14
CA GLN A 30 1.80 -0.05 -23.05
C GLN A 30 0.82 0.05 -24.23
N GLY A 31 0.17 1.21 -24.44
CA GLY A 31 -0.81 1.42 -25.49
C GLY A 31 -2.15 0.72 -25.28
N ILE A 32 -2.46 0.37 -24.02
CA ILE A 32 -3.72 -0.28 -23.63
C ILE A 32 -4.74 0.79 -23.25
N ASP A 33 -5.93 0.75 -23.84
CA ASP A 33 -7.05 1.62 -23.49
C ASP A 33 -7.57 1.22 -22.09
N THR A 34 -7.13 1.98 -21.08
CA THR A 34 -7.28 1.62 -19.67
C THR A 34 -8.28 2.53 -18.97
N TRP A 35 -9.17 1.93 -18.21
CA TRP A 35 -10.18 2.61 -17.40
C TRP A 35 -10.17 2.10 -15.97
N ILE A 36 -10.43 2.96 -15.01
CA ILE A 36 -10.70 2.58 -13.62
C ILE A 36 -12.21 2.41 -13.47
N ILE A 37 -12.64 1.25 -13.03
CA ILE A 37 -14.05 0.98 -12.73
C ILE A 37 -14.41 1.66 -11.42
N ASN A 38 -15.32 2.62 -11.46
CA ASN A 38 -15.76 3.41 -10.31
C ASN A 38 -16.83 2.66 -9.51
N TYR A 39 -16.38 1.62 -8.82
CA TYR A 39 -17.27 0.83 -7.97
C TYR A 39 -17.50 1.53 -6.63
N SER A 40 -18.80 1.72 -6.29
CA SER A 40 -19.21 2.36 -5.04
C SER A 40 -19.00 1.41 -3.85
N LEU A 41 -18.06 1.73 -2.99
CA LEU A 41 -17.87 1.08 -1.70
C LEU A 41 -18.82 1.70 -0.69
N LEU A 42 -19.92 1.03 -0.37
CA LEU A 42 -21.02 1.55 0.44
C LEU A 42 -20.66 1.80 1.92
N SER A 43 -19.56 1.28 2.44
CA SER A 43 -19.27 1.30 3.88
C SER A 43 -17.82 1.63 4.26
N ASP A 44 -17.16 2.50 3.54
CA ASP A 44 -15.83 2.92 4.00
C ASP A 44 -15.94 3.85 5.23
N LYS A 45 -16.02 3.23 6.43
CA LYS A 45 -16.04 3.93 7.73
C LYS A 45 -14.80 4.81 7.95
N SER A 46 -13.75 4.66 7.12
CA SER A 46 -12.59 5.55 7.17
C SER A 46 -12.93 6.96 6.70
N TYR A 47 -14.00 7.13 5.92
CA TYR A 47 -14.49 8.44 5.49
C TYR A 47 -14.96 9.31 6.65
N ASP A 48 -15.50 8.74 7.72
CA ASP A 48 -16.11 9.51 8.81
C ASP A 48 -15.10 10.34 9.61
N ILE A 49 -13.83 9.94 9.62
CA ILE A 49 -12.77 10.60 10.40
C ILE A 49 -11.90 11.55 9.58
N VAL A 50 -12.08 11.57 8.26
CA VAL A 50 -11.30 12.39 7.34
C VAL A 50 -12.03 13.70 7.05
N ALA A 51 -11.30 14.82 7.08
CA ALA A 51 -11.87 16.14 6.75
C ALA A 51 -12.39 16.21 5.31
N GLU A 52 -13.53 16.88 5.10
CA GLU A 52 -14.17 16.99 3.77
C GLU A 52 -13.19 17.49 2.69
N ALA A 53 -12.39 18.51 3.00
CA ALA A 53 -11.42 19.04 2.07
C ALA A 53 -10.38 17.98 1.60
N GLN A 54 -10.02 17.01 2.46
CA GLN A 54 -9.13 15.92 2.04
C GLN A 54 -9.86 14.86 1.23
N LYS A 55 -11.13 14.58 1.53
CA LYS A 55 -11.98 13.72 0.69
C LYS A 55 -12.06 14.28 -0.72
N GLU A 56 -12.31 15.58 -0.83
CA GLU A 56 -12.34 16.30 -2.09
C GLU A 56 -10.98 16.22 -2.83
N ALA A 57 -9.86 16.38 -2.13
CA ALA A 57 -8.53 16.27 -2.73
C ALA A 57 -8.27 14.87 -3.32
N HIS A 58 -8.67 13.80 -2.63
CA HIS A 58 -8.57 12.43 -3.16
C HIS A 58 -9.49 12.19 -4.36
N TRP A 59 -10.72 12.72 -4.29
CA TRP A 59 -11.68 12.64 -5.40
C TRP A 59 -11.16 13.38 -6.63
N ASN A 60 -10.76 14.63 -6.47
CA ASN A 60 -10.24 15.47 -7.55
C ASN A 60 -9.02 14.85 -8.19
N PHE A 61 -8.09 14.29 -7.38
CA PHE A 61 -6.95 13.54 -7.90
C PHE A 61 -7.40 12.41 -8.82
N SER A 62 -8.34 11.59 -8.38
CA SER A 62 -8.85 10.48 -9.18
C SER A 62 -9.47 10.94 -10.49
N GLN A 63 -10.33 11.98 -10.44
CA GLN A 63 -11.03 12.49 -11.63
C GLN A 63 -10.10 13.19 -12.63
N GLN A 64 -9.05 13.84 -12.16
CA GLN A 64 -8.11 14.61 -13.00
C GLN A 64 -7.00 13.75 -13.60
N THR A 65 -6.61 12.66 -12.94
CA THR A 65 -5.44 11.87 -13.33
C THR A 65 -5.74 10.51 -13.94
N LEU A 66 -6.96 10.01 -13.78
CA LEU A 66 -7.41 8.71 -14.24
C LEU A 66 -8.57 8.85 -15.24
N ARG A 67 -8.72 7.89 -16.13
CA ARG A 67 -9.99 7.69 -16.83
C ARG A 67 -10.88 6.81 -15.96
N VAL A 68 -11.91 7.40 -15.39
CA VAL A 68 -12.81 6.74 -14.45
C VAL A 68 -14.17 6.53 -15.12
N THR A 69 -14.79 5.37 -14.95
CA THR A 69 -16.13 5.10 -15.47
C THR A 69 -17.19 5.85 -14.66
N ARG A 70 -18.46 5.82 -15.11
CA ARG A 70 -19.56 6.19 -14.24
C ARG A 70 -19.56 5.34 -12.97
N VAL A 71 -20.15 5.85 -11.89
CA VAL A 71 -20.32 5.10 -10.65
C VAL A 71 -21.20 3.87 -10.87
N VAL A 72 -20.78 2.73 -10.36
CA VAL A 72 -21.52 1.46 -10.42
C VAL A 72 -21.55 0.77 -9.05
N ASN A 73 -22.57 -0.05 -8.87
CA ASN A 73 -22.76 -0.97 -7.76
C ASN A 73 -22.90 -2.40 -8.30
N ASN A 74 -23.25 -3.36 -7.45
CA ASN A 74 -23.43 -4.77 -7.86
C ASN A 74 -24.43 -4.93 -9.01
N ASP A 75 -25.54 -4.19 -8.99
CA ASP A 75 -26.62 -4.34 -9.97
C ASP A 75 -26.26 -3.78 -11.35
N SER A 76 -25.41 -2.75 -11.40
CA SER A 76 -25.07 -2.01 -12.62
C SER A 76 -23.68 -2.33 -13.18
N LEU A 77 -22.89 -3.14 -12.47
CA LEU A 77 -21.50 -3.46 -12.86
C LEU A 77 -21.44 -4.24 -14.18
N LEU A 78 -22.32 -5.24 -14.34
CA LEU A 78 -22.36 -6.05 -15.55
C LEU A 78 -22.80 -5.23 -16.79
N ASP A 79 -23.73 -4.31 -16.61
CA ASP A 79 -24.18 -3.41 -17.69
C ASP A 79 -23.06 -2.46 -18.10
N LEU A 80 -22.28 -1.94 -17.15
CA LEU A 80 -21.11 -1.16 -17.46
C LEU A 80 -20.11 -1.95 -18.33
N VAL A 81 -19.86 -3.24 -17.98
CA VAL A 81 -18.93 -4.07 -18.75
C VAL A 81 -19.41 -4.24 -20.22
N ARG A 82 -20.71 -4.43 -20.43
CA ARG A 82 -21.31 -4.46 -21.77
C ARG A 82 -21.17 -3.14 -22.51
N GLU A 83 -21.52 -2.05 -21.84
CA GLU A 83 -21.46 -0.67 -22.38
C GLU A 83 -20.03 -0.31 -22.82
N MET A 84 -19.05 -0.60 -21.99
CA MET A 84 -17.66 -0.25 -22.24
C MET A 84 -16.94 -1.20 -23.20
N ASN A 85 -17.50 -2.37 -23.49
CA ASN A 85 -16.86 -3.41 -24.31
C ASN A 85 -15.43 -3.73 -23.85
N PHE A 86 -15.26 -4.03 -22.56
CA PHE A 86 -13.96 -4.42 -22.04
C PHE A 86 -13.51 -5.79 -22.58
N ASP A 87 -12.28 -5.88 -23.03
CA ASP A 87 -11.63 -7.15 -23.37
C ASP A 87 -11.23 -7.92 -22.11
N ALA A 88 -10.88 -7.18 -21.04
CA ALA A 88 -10.52 -7.78 -19.77
C ALA A 88 -10.80 -6.87 -18.55
N ILE A 89 -10.98 -7.50 -17.40
CA ILE A 89 -11.10 -6.87 -16.09
C ILE A 89 -9.89 -7.25 -15.24
N GLY A 90 -9.14 -6.23 -14.78
CA GLY A 90 -8.07 -6.38 -13.81
C GLY A 90 -8.59 -6.17 -12.38
N VAL A 91 -8.28 -7.07 -11.46
CA VAL A 91 -8.68 -6.98 -10.05
C VAL A 91 -7.48 -6.68 -9.18
N GLY A 92 -7.48 -5.55 -8.54
CA GLY A 92 -6.36 -5.06 -7.70
C GLY A 92 -5.83 -3.71 -8.21
N ALA A 93 -4.79 -3.18 -7.61
CA ALA A 93 -4.03 -3.76 -6.52
C ALA A 93 -4.70 -3.52 -5.15
N ASP A 94 -3.85 -3.50 -4.09
CA ASP A 94 -4.22 -3.24 -2.71
C ASP A 94 -5.08 -4.36 -2.06
N ALA A 95 -5.78 -4.01 -0.99
CA ALA A 95 -6.47 -4.94 -0.10
C ALA A 95 -7.87 -5.36 -0.61
N VAL A 96 -8.01 -5.51 -1.92
CA VAL A 96 -9.32 -5.83 -2.55
C VAL A 96 -9.90 -7.19 -2.12
N TRP A 97 -9.07 -8.10 -1.62
CA TRP A 97 -9.51 -9.38 -1.09
C TRP A 97 -9.61 -9.42 0.44
N ASN A 98 -9.56 -8.26 1.11
CA ASN A 98 -9.63 -8.19 2.57
C ASN A 98 -11.08 -8.06 3.06
N LYS A 99 -11.59 -9.10 3.72
CA LYS A 99 -12.96 -9.15 4.27
C LYS A 99 -13.33 -8.11 5.31
N ARG A 100 -12.36 -7.31 5.79
CA ARG A 100 -12.61 -6.19 6.74
C ARG A 100 -12.71 -4.84 6.05
N VAL A 101 -12.34 -4.77 4.79
CA VAL A 101 -12.31 -3.52 4.02
C VAL A 101 -13.48 -3.48 3.03
N VAL A 102 -13.95 -4.64 2.59
CA VAL A 102 -15.01 -4.78 1.59
C VAL A 102 -16.22 -5.46 2.20
N ASP A 103 -17.40 -4.90 1.99
CA ASP A 103 -18.65 -5.52 2.46
C ASP A 103 -19.01 -6.76 1.65
N ASP A 104 -18.82 -6.71 0.33
CA ASP A 104 -19.03 -7.85 -0.57
C ASP A 104 -17.77 -8.20 -1.36
N LEU A 105 -17.05 -9.19 -0.87
CA LEU A 105 -15.86 -9.72 -1.53
C LEU A 105 -16.11 -10.31 -2.91
N ARG A 106 -17.34 -10.78 -3.19
CA ARG A 106 -17.69 -11.43 -4.47
C ARG A 106 -17.43 -10.52 -5.66
N VAL A 107 -17.55 -9.21 -5.46
CA VAL A 107 -17.23 -8.20 -6.47
C VAL A 107 -15.80 -8.35 -6.97
N PHE A 108 -14.84 -8.47 -6.06
CA PHE A 108 -13.41 -8.57 -6.37
C PHE A 108 -12.92 -9.99 -6.68
N PHE A 109 -13.78 -11.00 -6.54
CA PHE A 109 -13.56 -12.34 -7.09
C PHE A 109 -14.23 -12.51 -8.47
N CYS A 110 -14.92 -11.48 -8.96
CA CYS A 110 -15.61 -11.46 -10.25
C CYS A 110 -16.65 -12.58 -10.45
N ASP A 111 -17.21 -13.11 -9.36
CA ASP A 111 -18.25 -14.16 -9.38
C ASP A 111 -19.45 -13.74 -10.24
N TRP A 112 -19.85 -12.47 -10.18
CA TRP A 112 -20.89 -11.86 -10.99
C TRP A 112 -20.63 -11.95 -12.50
N LEU A 113 -19.37 -11.86 -12.94
CA LEU A 113 -18.97 -11.96 -14.35
C LEU A 113 -18.98 -13.42 -14.80
N PHE A 114 -18.41 -14.32 -13.99
CA PHE A 114 -18.33 -15.74 -14.32
C PHE A 114 -19.68 -16.46 -14.36
N LYS A 115 -20.71 -15.88 -13.70
CA LYS A 115 -22.10 -16.35 -13.75
C LYS A 115 -22.94 -15.69 -14.86
N SER A 116 -22.33 -14.86 -15.71
CA SER A 116 -23.00 -14.12 -16.78
C SER A 116 -22.73 -14.70 -18.18
N ASP A 117 -23.41 -14.14 -19.18
CA ASP A 117 -23.20 -14.41 -20.60
C ASP A 117 -21.87 -13.83 -21.16
N LEU A 118 -21.14 -13.07 -20.34
CA LEU A 118 -19.86 -12.47 -20.69
C LEU A 118 -18.66 -13.30 -20.23
N LYS A 119 -18.84 -14.40 -19.51
CA LYS A 119 -17.78 -15.22 -18.91
C LYS A 119 -16.69 -15.69 -19.90
N ASP A 120 -17.08 -15.98 -21.13
CA ASP A 120 -16.17 -16.45 -22.18
C ASP A 120 -15.65 -15.31 -23.08
N LYS A 121 -16.24 -14.10 -22.96
CA LYS A 121 -15.92 -12.92 -23.78
C LYS A 121 -14.95 -11.99 -23.09
N VAL A 122 -15.07 -11.83 -21.77
CA VAL A 122 -14.27 -10.89 -20.98
C VAL A 122 -13.30 -11.68 -20.12
N LYS A 123 -12.01 -11.48 -20.32
CA LYS A 123 -10.98 -12.13 -19.51
C LYS A 123 -10.84 -11.45 -18.15
N VAL A 124 -10.45 -12.21 -17.13
CA VAL A 124 -10.18 -11.65 -15.79
C VAL A 124 -8.73 -11.93 -15.40
N PHE A 125 -8.06 -10.94 -14.83
CA PHE A 125 -6.71 -11.09 -14.31
C PHE A 125 -6.57 -10.44 -12.94
N ALA A 126 -5.72 -11.02 -12.11
CA ALA A 126 -5.29 -10.42 -10.86
C ALA A 126 -4.17 -9.39 -11.13
N LEU A 127 -4.15 -8.34 -10.33
CA LEU A 127 -3.17 -7.26 -10.37
C LEU A 127 -2.71 -6.95 -8.94
N SER A 128 -1.82 -7.76 -8.40
CA SER A 128 -1.28 -7.59 -7.05
C SER A 128 -2.35 -7.43 -5.93
N PRO A 129 -3.43 -8.23 -5.90
CA PRO A 129 -4.38 -8.17 -4.79
C PRO A 129 -3.77 -8.67 -3.49
N ALA A 130 -4.30 -8.23 -2.35
CA ALA A 130 -3.80 -8.63 -1.04
C ALA A 130 -4.90 -8.85 0.00
N PHE A 131 -4.65 -9.81 0.91
CA PHE A 131 -5.49 -10.03 2.10
C PHE A 131 -5.10 -9.19 3.31
N MET A 132 -3.95 -8.55 3.28
CA MET A 132 -3.45 -7.72 4.39
C MET A 132 -3.40 -8.44 5.74
N GLY A 133 -2.89 -9.67 5.76
CA GLY A 133 -2.75 -10.46 6.99
C GLY A 133 -4.05 -11.10 7.49
N GLN A 134 -5.14 -11.05 6.72
CA GLN A 134 -6.35 -11.81 7.02
C GLN A 134 -6.16 -13.29 6.71
N THR A 135 -6.90 -14.15 7.43
CA THR A 135 -7.06 -15.58 7.15
C THR A 135 -8.48 -15.85 6.66
N TYR A 136 -8.65 -16.95 5.99
CA TYR A 136 -9.92 -17.41 5.47
C TYR A 136 -10.32 -18.78 6.04
N SER A 137 -9.56 -19.28 7.01
CA SER A 137 -9.83 -20.54 7.70
C SER A 137 -11.21 -20.58 8.37
N ASP A 138 -11.69 -19.42 8.82
CA ASP A 138 -12.98 -19.23 9.50
C ASP A 138 -14.18 -19.05 8.56
N LEU A 139 -13.99 -18.97 7.24
CA LEU A 139 -15.09 -18.85 6.30
C LEU A 139 -15.83 -20.19 6.13
N PRO A 140 -17.16 -20.14 5.93
CA PRO A 140 -17.96 -21.30 5.54
C PRO A 140 -17.41 -21.99 4.29
N LEU A 141 -17.59 -23.31 4.20
CA LEU A 141 -17.01 -24.10 3.12
C LEU A 141 -17.61 -23.74 1.74
N ASP A 142 -18.90 -23.47 1.69
CA ASP A 142 -19.59 -23.00 0.48
C ASP A 142 -18.98 -21.70 -0.05
N VAL A 143 -18.73 -20.70 0.82
CA VAL A 143 -18.08 -19.44 0.44
C VAL A 143 -16.67 -19.67 -0.07
N LYS A 144 -15.89 -20.58 0.56
CA LYS A 144 -14.56 -20.95 0.07
C LYS A 144 -14.61 -21.60 -1.30
N ASN A 145 -15.60 -22.48 -1.53
CA ASN A 145 -15.80 -23.14 -2.81
C ASN A 145 -16.16 -22.12 -3.91
N ASP A 146 -17.01 -21.14 -3.61
CA ASP A 146 -17.35 -20.07 -4.54
C ASP A 146 -16.09 -19.26 -4.93
N PHE A 147 -15.27 -18.88 -3.95
CA PHE A 147 -14.03 -18.15 -4.22
C PHE A 147 -13.02 -18.98 -5.00
N LYS A 148 -12.86 -20.26 -4.64
CA LYS A 148 -12.01 -21.18 -5.39
C LYS A 148 -12.47 -21.27 -6.85
N SER A 149 -13.74 -21.55 -7.07
CA SER A 149 -14.32 -21.66 -8.42
C SER A 149 -14.16 -20.39 -9.25
N ALA A 150 -14.28 -19.22 -8.62
CA ALA A 150 -14.06 -17.94 -9.28
C ALA A 150 -12.57 -17.75 -9.64
N LEU A 151 -11.65 -17.97 -8.70
CA LEU A 151 -10.22 -17.80 -8.91
C LEU A 151 -9.65 -18.73 -9.98
N GLU A 152 -10.18 -19.95 -10.10
CA GLU A 152 -9.80 -20.92 -11.14
C GLU A 152 -10.15 -20.44 -12.56
N GLN A 153 -11.08 -19.50 -12.70
CA GLN A 153 -11.48 -18.93 -13.99
C GLN A 153 -10.66 -17.69 -14.40
N PHE A 154 -9.78 -17.20 -13.53
CA PHE A 154 -8.90 -16.10 -13.89
C PHE A 154 -7.93 -16.52 -15.00
N THR A 155 -7.84 -15.73 -16.07
CA THR A 155 -6.89 -15.93 -17.16
C THR A 155 -5.44 -15.79 -16.68
N TYR A 156 -5.22 -14.90 -15.69
CA TYR A 156 -3.94 -14.72 -15.02
C TYR A 156 -4.18 -14.44 -13.54
N LEU A 157 -3.45 -15.15 -12.68
CA LEU A 157 -3.61 -15.03 -11.24
C LEU A 157 -2.26 -14.79 -10.57
N ASP A 158 -2.18 -13.73 -9.77
CA ASP A 158 -1.05 -13.37 -8.94
C ASP A 158 -1.50 -12.92 -7.54
N ALA A 159 -0.55 -12.62 -6.67
CA ALA A 159 -0.79 -11.99 -5.38
C ALA A 159 0.33 -11.00 -5.07
N ARG A 160 0.03 -9.94 -4.31
CA ARG A 160 1.02 -8.94 -3.91
C ARG A 160 2.11 -9.48 -2.99
N ASP A 161 1.80 -10.46 -2.19
CA ASP A 161 2.69 -10.97 -1.15
C ASP A 161 2.49 -12.49 -0.91
N GLN A 162 3.52 -13.10 -0.32
CA GLN A 162 3.54 -14.52 0.00
C GLN A 162 2.41 -14.95 0.96
N TRP A 163 1.99 -14.05 1.86
CA TRP A 163 0.88 -14.33 2.76
C TRP A 163 -0.42 -14.52 1.98
N THR A 164 -0.72 -13.62 1.05
CA THR A 164 -1.91 -13.70 0.20
C THR A 164 -1.91 -14.98 -0.64
N ALA A 165 -0.77 -15.31 -1.28
CA ALA A 165 -0.63 -16.57 -2.01
C ALA A 165 -0.82 -17.79 -1.10
N HIS A 166 -0.25 -17.78 0.11
CA HIS A 166 -0.42 -18.85 1.09
C HIS A 166 -1.90 -19.05 1.47
N VAL A 167 -2.63 -17.98 1.76
CA VAL A 167 -4.05 -18.05 2.11
C VAL A 167 -4.87 -18.61 0.96
N VAL A 168 -4.67 -18.15 -0.28
CA VAL A 168 -5.36 -18.70 -1.45
C VAL A 168 -5.03 -20.17 -1.62
N ASN A 169 -3.75 -20.54 -1.63
CA ASN A 169 -3.29 -21.89 -1.94
C ASN A 169 -3.69 -22.89 -0.85
N LYS A 170 -3.62 -22.52 0.44
CA LYS A 170 -3.83 -23.45 1.55
C LYS A 170 -5.23 -23.39 2.14
N GLU A 171 -5.81 -22.19 2.26
CA GLU A 171 -7.08 -22.04 2.98
C GLU A 171 -8.30 -22.02 2.04
N ILE A 172 -8.11 -21.63 0.76
CA ILE A 172 -9.18 -21.55 -0.24
C ILE A 172 -9.10 -22.71 -1.24
N ALA A 173 -8.01 -22.81 -2.00
CA ALA A 173 -7.90 -23.79 -3.10
C ALA A 173 -7.56 -25.20 -2.61
N GLY A 174 -6.72 -25.35 -1.60
CA GLY A 174 -6.18 -26.63 -1.15
C GLY A 174 -4.99 -27.14 -1.98
N TYR A 175 -4.55 -26.41 -3.00
CA TYR A 175 -3.40 -26.69 -3.84
C TYR A 175 -2.75 -25.39 -4.32
N GLU A 176 -1.62 -25.46 -5.04
CA GLU A 176 -0.89 -24.29 -5.54
C GLU A 176 -1.60 -23.68 -6.76
N LEU A 177 -2.51 -22.74 -6.51
CA LEU A 177 -3.23 -21.97 -7.53
C LEU A 177 -2.47 -20.69 -7.91
N ILE A 178 -1.98 -19.93 -6.91
CA ILE A 178 -1.13 -18.74 -7.12
C ILE A 178 0.34 -19.17 -7.11
N LYS A 179 1.03 -18.97 -8.22
CA LYS A 179 2.47 -19.24 -8.40
C LYS A 179 3.31 -17.98 -8.43
N ASN A 180 2.72 -16.86 -8.86
CA ASN A 180 3.44 -15.62 -9.09
C ASN A 180 3.15 -14.62 -7.96
N ILE A 181 4.23 -14.05 -7.39
CA ILE A 181 4.12 -12.87 -6.55
C ILE A 181 4.40 -11.66 -7.43
N ASN A 182 3.48 -10.71 -7.42
CA ASN A 182 3.54 -9.51 -8.23
C ASN A 182 3.63 -8.29 -7.29
N PRO A 183 4.75 -7.57 -7.30
CA PRO A 183 4.96 -6.42 -6.41
C PRO A 183 3.87 -5.35 -6.56
N ASP A 184 3.75 -4.51 -5.52
CA ASP A 184 2.83 -3.38 -5.54
C ASP A 184 3.16 -2.43 -6.71
N PRO A 185 2.17 -2.00 -7.52
CA PRO A 185 2.39 -1.08 -8.64
C PRO A 185 3.09 0.23 -8.28
N VAL A 186 3.02 0.65 -7.01
CA VAL A 186 3.71 1.85 -6.50
C VAL A 186 5.22 1.80 -6.72
N PHE A 187 5.84 0.63 -6.86
CA PHE A 187 7.25 0.52 -7.27
C PHE A 187 7.56 1.17 -8.62
N LEU A 188 6.56 1.32 -9.49
CA LEU A 188 6.68 1.99 -10.78
C LEU A 188 6.48 3.50 -10.71
N LEU A 189 5.96 4.02 -9.59
CA LEU A 189 5.43 5.36 -9.46
C LEU A 189 6.44 6.44 -9.84
N ASP A 190 7.70 6.28 -9.45
CA ASP A 190 8.75 7.27 -9.71
C ASP A 190 8.95 7.59 -11.20
N LYS A 191 8.58 6.67 -12.09
CA LYS A 191 8.64 6.85 -13.56
C LYS A 191 7.49 7.67 -14.13
N PHE A 192 6.39 7.78 -13.39
CA PHE A 192 5.14 8.37 -13.88
C PHE A 192 4.80 9.70 -13.22
N VAL A 193 5.53 10.07 -12.17
CA VAL A 193 5.32 11.36 -11.49
C VAL A 193 6.08 12.44 -12.23
N ASP A 194 5.32 13.27 -12.93
CA ASP A 194 5.81 14.41 -13.70
C ASP A 194 5.00 15.66 -13.29
N VAL A 195 5.11 16.01 -12.02
CA VAL A 195 4.51 17.21 -11.44
C VAL A 195 5.53 17.91 -10.56
N GLU A 196 5.45 19.26 -10.51
CA GLU A 196 6.33 20.05 -9.67
C GLU A 196 6.04 19.80 -8.19
N TRP A 197 7.10 19.67 -7.40
CA TRP A 197 7.00 19.56 -5.96
C TRP A 197 6.69 20.93 -5.33
N LYS A 198 5.53 21.04 -4.71
CA LYS A 198 5.08 22.25 -4.02
C LYS A 198 5.55 22.24 -2.58
N HIS A 199 6.41 23.18 -2.23
CA HIS A 199 6.95 23.33 -0.88
C HIS A 199 7.29 24.78 -0.56
N PRO A 200 7.32 25.20 0.73
CA PRO A 200 7.78 26.52 1.11
C PRO A 200 9.31 26.63 0.94
N ASN A 201 9.80 27.84 0.67
CA ASN A 201 11.24 28.09 0.47
C ASN A 201 12.11 27.72 1.67
N SER A 202 11.54 27.64 2.88
CA SER A 202 12.23 27.20 4.10
C SER A 202 12.54 25.69 4.12
N ILE A 203 11.92 24.90 3.25
CA ILE A 203 12.12 23.47 3.13
C ILE A 203 12.88 23.17 1.85
N LEU A 204 14.04 22.58 1.97
CA LEU A 204 14.89 22.22 0.83
C LEU A 204 14.94 20.71 0.66
N SER A 205 14.97 20.24 -0.58
CA SER A 205 15.14 18.83 -0.92
C SER A 205 16.36 18.22 -0.20
N LYS A 206 16.17 17.02 0.38
CA LYS A 206 17.19 16.29 1.14
C LYS A 206 17.77 17.01 2.38
N LYS A 207 17.13 18.10 2.84
CA LYS A 207 17.49 18.81 4.07
C LYS A 207 16.53 18.59 5.23
N TYR A 208 15.63 17.62 5.10
CA TYR A 208 14.69 17.24 6.17
C TYR A 208 14.53 15.72 6.26
N TYR A 209 14.19 15.26 7.45
CA TYR A 209 13.65 13.94 7.69
C TYR A 209 12.15 14.03 7.83
N LEU A 210 11.46 13.08 7.21
CA LEU A 210 10.01 13.02 7.21
C LEU A 210 9.53 12.05 8.28
N ILE A 211 8.52 12.45 9.06
CA ILE A 211 7.90 11.59 10.06
C ILE A 211 6.39 11.51 9.86
N SER A 212 5.82 10.30 10.01
CA SER A 212 4.38 10.05 9.94
C SER A 212 3.96 9.13 11.08
N LEU A 213 3.20 9.67 12.03
CA LEU A 213 2.72 8.96 13.21
C LEU A 213 1.18 8.94 13.26
N PRO A 214 0.58 7.99 13.99
CA PRO A 214 -0.88 7.95 14.14
C PRO A 214 -1.42 9.23 14.78
N LYS A 215 -2.60 9.68 14.35
CA LYS A 215 -3.34 10.74 15.03
C LYS A 215 -3.45 10.42 16.53
N ASN A 216 -3.27 11.41 17.36
CA ASN A 216 -3.26 11.24 18.81
C ASN A 216 -2.09 10.39 19.36
N TYR A 217 -0.99 10.28 18.62
CA TYR A 217 0.20 9.56 19.07
C TYR A 217 0.63 9.93 20.49
N THR A 218 0.47 11.19 20.88
CA THR A 218 0.84 11.70 22.22
C THR A 218 -0.21 11.52 23.30
N LYS A 219 -1.41 10.96 23.03
CA LYS A 219 -2.46 10.78 24.05
C LYS A 219 -2.03 9.84 25.19
N SER A 220 -1.35 8.74 24.89
CA SER A 220 -0.83 7.81 25.88
C SER A 220 0.66 7.99 26.04
N LEU A 221 1.16 8.06 27.29
CA LEU A 221 2.58 8.34 27.60
C LEU A 221 3.10 9.62 26.91
N GLY A 222 2.23 10.63 26.76
CA GLY A 222 2.47 11.81 25.94
C GLY A 222 3.71 12.60 26.33
N PHE A 223 4.00 12.71 27.63
CA PHE A 223 5.19 13.39 28.13
C PHE A 223 6.49 12.74 27.61
N LEU A 224 6.62 11.42 27.74
CA LEU A 224 7.80 10.68 27.26
C LEU A 224 7.95 10.77 25.74
N LYS A 225 6.86 10.65 25.02
CA LYS A 225 6.85 10.76 23.56
C LYS A 225 7.23 12.17 23.08
N ARG A 226 6.74 13.21 23.75
CA ARG A 226 7.13 14.60 23.46
C ARG A 226 8.61 14.86 23.73
N ILE A 227 9.15 14.35 24.86
CA ILE A 227 10.59 14.43 25.13
C ILE A 227 11.39 13.73 24.04
N TRP A 228 10.96 12.57 23.62
CA TRP A 228 11.61 11.80 22.55
C TRP A 228 11.64 12.58 21.23
N VAL A 229 10.49 13.14 20.80
CA VAL A 229 10.41 13.98 19.60
C VAL A 229 11.33 15.20 19.72
N LYS A 230 11.29 15.93 20.85
CA LYS A 230 12.19 17.08 21.08
C LYS A 230 13.67 16.72 20.98
N ARG A 231 14.05 15.56 21.52
CA ARG A 231 15.43 15.05 21.41
C ARG A 231 15.80 14.70 19.97
N LEU A 232 14.85 14.12 19.23
CA LEU A 232 15.04 13.80 17.79
C LEU A 232 15.24 15.08 17.00
N THR A 233 14.34 16.07 17.14
CA THR A 233 14.41 17.38 16.47
C THR A 233 15.73 18.10 16.79
N SER A 234 16.10 18.16 18.07
CA SER A 234 17.36 18.80 18.49
C SER A 234 18.59 18.09 17.92
N LEU A 235 18.56 16.78 17.77
CA LEU A 235 19.65 16.01 17.13
C LEU A 235 19.75 16.32 15.64
N LEU A 236 18.61 16.39 14.96
CA LEU A 236 18.54 16.73 13.54
C LEU A 236 19.06 18.16 13.28
N HIS A 237 18.65 19.13 14.10
CA HIS A 237 19.14 20.54 14.00
C HIS A 237 20.66 20.61 14.09
N ARG A 238 21.27 19.90 15.05
CA ARG A 238 22.75 19.85 15.16
C ARG A 238 23.45 19.27 13.94
N ARG A 239 22.74 18.53 13.10
CA ARG A 239 23.21 17.95 11.84
C ARG A 239 22.78 18.74 10.61
N GLY A 240 22.12 19.89 10.79
CA GLY A 240 21.65 20.78 9.72
C GLY A 240 20.39 20.27 9.00
N TYR A 241 19.57 19.46 9.68
CA TYR A 241 18.32 18.91 9.13
C TYR A 241 17.10 19.41 9.91
N GLN A 242 15.96 19.47 9.24
CA GLN A 242 14.65 19.72 9.84
C GLN A 242 13.90 18.40 10.06
N LEU A 243 12.98 18.39 11.03
CA LEU A 243 11.97 17.33 11.18
C LEU A 243 10.65 17.83 10.61
N VAL A 244 10.17 17.18 9.57
CA VAL A 244 8.90 17.53 8.90
C VAL A 244 7.88 16.43 9.18
N GLU A 245 6.69 16.81 9.66
CA GLU A 245 5.58 15.88 9.80
C GLU A 245 4.76 15.83 8.51
N ILE A 246 4.52 14.62 7.98
CA ILE A 246 3.57 14.40 6.91
C ILE A 246 2.29 13.78 7.47
N PRO A 247 1.12 14.41 7.26
CA PRO A 247 -0.14 13.89 7.77
C PRO A 247 -0.50 12.56 7.10
N ILE A 248 -1.20 11.73 7.85
CA ILE A 248 -1.95 10.60 7.33
C ILE A 248 -3.37 11.08 6.95
N PRO A 249 -4.20 10.27 6.26
CA PRO A 249 -5.51 10.75 5.80
C PRO A 249 -6.42 11.32 6.88
N ASP A 250 -6.31 10.85 8.12
CA ASP A 250 -7.05 11.35 9.29
C ASP A 250 -6.39 12.56 9.97
N GLY A 251 -5.28 13.08 9.44
CA GLY A 251 -4.62 14.30 9.87
C GLY A 251 -3.22 14.09 10.47
N ALA A 252 -2.66 15.18 11.01
CA ALA A 252 -1.38 15.17 11.69
C ALA A 252 -1.45 14.56 13.09
N SER A 253 -0.33 14.05 13.60
CA SER A 253 -0.23 13.43 14.93
C SER A 253 -0.17 14.44 16.09
N GLY A 254 0.13 15.70 15.78
CA GLY A 254 0.29 16.78 16.75
C GLY A 254 1.60 16.69 17.54
N ILE A 255 2.66 16.18 16.93
CA ILE A 255 4.01 16.25 17.49
C ILE A 255 4.63 17.62 17.25
N ASP A 256 5.65 17.95 18.05
CA ASP A 256 6.43 19.19 17.92
C ASP A 256 7.50 19.00 16.83
N SER A 257 7.12 19.20 15.58
CA SER A 257 7.98 19.18 14.39
C SER A 257 8.26 20.59 13.88
N ASP A 258 9.31 20.76 13.07
CA ASP A 258 9.66 22.07 12.51
C ASP A 258 8.65 22.56 11.48
N TYR A 259 8.03 21.63 10.80
CA TYR A 259 7.00 21.91 9.79
C TYR A 259 6.01 20.75 9.68
N VAL A 260 4.77 21.09 9.54
CA VAL A 260 3.68 20.13 9.25
C VAL A 260 3.25 20.39 7.80
N VAL A 261 3.33 19.34 6.97
CA VAL A 261 2.88 19.43 5.58
C VAL A 261 1.40 19.82 5.55
N PRO A 262 1.02 20.86 4.78
CA PRO A 262 -0.36 21.33 4.73
C PRO A 262 -1.35 20.24 4.36
N TYR A 263 -2.53 20.32 4.92
CA TYR A 263 -3.65 19.43 4.74
C TYR A 263 -4.88 20.27 4.37
N PRO A 264 -5.62 20.00 3.29
CA PRO A 264 -5.53 18.82 2.44
C PRO A 264 -4.29 18.78 1.53
N ILE A 265 -3.88 17.56 1.16
CA ILE A 265 -2.74 17.32 0.28
C ILE A 265 -3.12 16.37 -0.85
N ASP A 266 -2.68 16.69 -2.05
CA ASP A 266 -2.79 15.83 -3.24
C ASP A 266 -1.90 14.57 -3.09
N PRO A 267 -2.33 13.38 -3.53
CA PRO A 267 -1.56 12.14 -3.45
C PRO A 267 -0.17 12.19 -4.10
N LEU A 268 0.00 12.85 -5.26
CA LEU A 268 1.34 12.99 -5.87
C LEU A 268 2.22 13.96 -5.09
N GLN A 269 1.66 15.03 -4.54
CA GLN A 269 2.40 15.91 -3.63
C GLN A 269 2.83 15.17 -2.37
N TRP A 270 1.97 14.32 -1.82
CA TRP A 270 2.32 13.46 -0.69
C TRP A 270 3.51 12.53 -1.02
N TYR A 271 3.52 11.92 -2.21
CA TYR A 271 4.65 11.13 -2.68
C TYR A 271 5.92 11.97 -2.85
N LEU A 272 5.82 13.18 -3.41
CA LEU A 272 6.97 14.07 -3.62
C LEU A 272 7.62 14.52 -2.31
N TRP A 273 6.84 14.71 -1.24
CA TRP A 273 7.40 14.94 0.08
C TRP A 273 8.25 13.77 0.56
N ILE A 274 7.84 12.52 0.29
CA ILE A 274 8.64 11.32 0.61
C ILE A 274 9.89 11.26 -0.26
N LYS A 275 9.76 11.49 -1.55
CA LYS A 275 10.86 11.45 -2.54
C LYS A 275 11.96 12.44 -2.22
N ASN A 276 11.60 13.64 -1.79
CA ASN A 276 12.53 14.73 -1.52
C ASN A 276 13.06 14.74 -0.07
N ALA A 277 12.66 13.80 0.77
CA ALA A 277 13.19 13.66 2.12
C ALA A 277 14.58 13.03 2.14
N LYS A 278 15.38 13.37 3.17
CA LYS A 278 16.64 12.68 3.49
C LYS A 278 16.38 11.25 3.98
N GLY A 279 15.25 11.04 4.66
CA GLY A 279 14.78 9.75 5.14
C GLY A 279 13.37 9.84 5.69
N TYR A 280 12.68 8.72 5.75
CA TYR A 280 11.30 8.58 6.24
C TYR A 280 11.23 7.72 7.50
N ILE A 281 10.44 8.15 8.49
CA ILE A 281 10.15 7.40 9.73
C ILE A 281 8.64 7.30 9.85
N GLY A 282 8.07 6.10 9.90
CA GLY A 282 6.61 6.01 10.04
C GLY A 282 6.01 4.62 10.07
N VAL A 283 4.68 4.60 10.20
CA VAL A 283 3.89 3.38 10.43
C VAL A 283 3.14 2.87 9.20
N ARG A 284 3.10 3.63 8.11
CA ARG A 284 2.23 3.34 6.97
C ARG A 284 2.93 2.52 5.89
N PHE A 285 2.30 1.42 5.46
CA PHE A 285 2.80 0.52 4.42
C PHE A 285 3.13 1.27 3.13
N HIS A 286 2.18 2.01 2.56
CA HIS A 286 2.40 2.69 1.28
C HIS A 286 3.42 3.83 1.35
N ALA A 287 3.65 4.44 2.53
CA ALA A 287 4.74 5.39 2.70
C ALA A 287 6.11 4.70 2.57
N ILE A 288 6.21 3.46 3.06
CA ILE A 288 7.44 2.66 2.92
C ILE A 288 7.61 2.19 1.48
N VAL A 289 6.55 1.70 0.82
CA VAL A 289 6.63 1.34 -0.61
C VAL A 289 6.96 2.57 -1.46
N SER A 290 6.41 3.74 -1.13
CA SER A 290 6.74 5.01 -1.79
C SER A 290 8.20 5.41 -1.56
N SER A 291 8.73 5.22 -0.34
CA SER A 291 10.15 5.44 -0.03
C SER A 291 11.04 4.52 -0.85
N LEU A 292 10.71 3.24 -0.94
CA LEU A 292 11.41 2.26 -1.77
C LEU A 292 11.35 2.64 -3.26
N SER A 293 10.18 3.03 -3.76
CA SER A 293 10.01 3.51 -5.14
C SER A 293 10.87 4.74 -5.44
N ALA A 294 10.96 5.67 -4.51
CA ALA A 294 11.74 6.90 -4.64
C ALA A 294 13.25 6.73 -4.36
N GLY A 295 13.65 5.59 -3.77
CA GLY A 295 15.03 5.38 -3.28
C GLY A 295 15.33 6.16 -2.00
N THR A 296 14.32 6.53 -1.23
CA THR A 296 14.45 7.25 0.05
C THR A 296 14.70 6.26 1.19
N PRO A 297 15.74 6.44 2.02
CA PRO A 297 15.93 5.65 3.24
C PRO A 297 14.71 5.69 4.15
N PHE A 298 14.38 4.59 4.81
CA PHE A 298 13.21 4.54 5.68
C PHE A 298 13.44 3.73 6.95
N LEU A 299 12.70 4.07 8.00
CA LEU A 299 12.50 3.21 9.17
C LEU A 299 10.99 2.99 9.37
N SER A 300 10.60 1.73 9.30
CA SER A 300 9.24 1.33 9.65
C SER A 300 9.08 1.20 11.14
N LEU A 301 8.13 1.95 11.70
CA LEU A 301 7.65 1.79 13.06
C LEU A 301 6.54 0.73 13.07
N ASP A 302 6.90 -0.52 12.85
CA ASP A 302 5.92 -1.60 12.76
C ASP A 302 5.37 -1.94 14.14
N THR A 303 4.06 -2.04 14.25
CA THR A 303 3.42 -2.62 15.42
C THR A 303 3.44 -4.14 15.25
N TYR A 304 4.42 -4.77 15.87
CA TYR A 304 4.42 -6.23 15.98
C TYR A 304 3.07 -6.67 16.54
N GLY A 305 2.36 -7.52 15.81
CA GLY A 305 0.98 -7.90 16.08
C GLY A 305 0.74 -8.37 17.51
N LYS A 306 -0.49 -8.70 17.88
CA LYS A 306 -0.87 -9.14 19.22
C LYS A 306 0.06 -10.27 19.69
N VAL A 307 1.11 -9.90 20.43
CA VAL A 307 1.90 -10.85 21.19
C VAL A 307 1.06 -11.17 22.42
N ASP A 308 0.70 -12.43 22.59
CA ASP A 308 -0.26 -12.87 23.59
C ASP A 308 0.20 -12.67 25.05
N SER A 309 1.45 -12.23 25.29
CA SER A 309 1.91 -11.90 26.62
C SER A 309 2.65 -10.56 26.69
N LYS A 310 2.38 -9.79 27.77
CA LYS A 310 3.09 -8.54 28.08
C LYS A 310 4.61 -8.76 28.24
N ILE A 311 5.01 -9.93 28.70
CA ILE A 311 6.39 -10.32 28.96
C ILE A 311 7.17 -10.45 27.65
N HIS A 312 6.61 -11.10 26.63
CA HIS A 312 7.24 -11.22 25.32
C HIS A 312 7.42 -9.85 24.62
N LYS A 313 6.52 -8.90 24.87
CA LYS A 313 6.68 -7.50 24.38
C LYS A 313 7.90 -6.82 24.98
N ILE A 314 8.15 -7.05 26.27
CA ILE A 314 9.30 -6.48 26.99
C ILE A 314 10.61 -7.14 26.52
N PHE A 315 10.65 -8.46 26.37
CA PHE A 315 11.85 -9.17 25.92
C PHE A 315 12.20 -8.88 24.45
N SER A 316 11.23 -8.79 23.57
CA SER A 316 11.42 -8.34 22.18
C SER A 316 12.01 -6.91 22.16
N TYR A 317 11.58 -6.06 23.06
CA TYR A 317 12.03 -4.70 23.19
C TYR A 317 13.50 -4.61 23.68
N LEU A 318 13.90 -5.46 24.62
CA LEU A 318 15.25 -5.49 25.18
C LEU A 318 16.28 -6.11 24.21
N GLY A 319 15.86 -6.52 23.03
CA GLY A 319 16.77 -7.08 21.99
C GLY A 319 17.26 -8.50 22.29
N PHE A 320 16.65 -9.18 23.29
CA PHE A 320 17.02 -10.56 23.63
C PHE A 320 16.54 -11.61 22.62
N HIS A 321 15.65 -11.23 21.71
CA HIS A 321 15.20 -12.11 20.64
C HIS A 321 15.63 -11.57 19.26
N LYS A 322 16.77 -12.03 18.81
CA LYS A 322 17.21 -11.86 17.41
C LYS A 322 16.37 -12.73 16.44
N ASN A 323 15.64 -13.71 16.94
CA ASN A 323 14.89 -14.66 16.13
C ASN A 323 13.40 -14.33 16.17
N ASP A 324 12.92 -13.91 15.05
CA ASP A 324 11.59 -13.45 14.68
C ASP A 324 10.42 -14.45 14.84
N HIS A 325 10.58 -15.54 15.57
CA HIS A 325 9.54 -16.58 15.71
C HIS A 325 8.24 -16.07 16.36
N PHE A 326 8.29 -14.92 17.05
CA PHE A 326 7.13 -14.30 17.71
C PHE A 326 6.55 -13.12 16.96
N ILE A 327 7.11 -12.76 15.80
CA ILE A 327 6.62 -11.66 15.01
C ILE A 327 5.48 -12.16 14.12
N ASN A 328 4.39 -11.42 14.12
CA ASN A 328 3.22 -11.73 13.32
C ASN A 328 3.61 -11.95 11.85
N LYS A 329 3.51 -13.20 11.37
CA LYS A 329 3.77 -13.58 9.97
C LYS A 329 2.89 -12.81 8.99
N SER A 330 1.79 -12.22 9.47
CA SER A 330 0.87 -11.39 8.71
C SER A 330 1.28 -9.90 8.61
N SER A 331 2.42 -9.46 9.18
CA SER A 331 2.89 -8.09 9.02
C SER A 331 3.21 -7.80 7.56
N LYS A 332 2.52 -6.79 7.00
CA LYS A 332 2.71 -6.35 5.61
C LYS A 332 4.14 -5.88 5.34
N ILE A 333 4.73 -5.16 6.29
CA ILE A 333 6.08 -4.63 6.15
C ILE A 333 7.09 -5.77 6.16
N ARG A 334 6.92 -6.72 7.08
CA ARG A 334 7.76 -7.91 7.10
C ARG A 334 7.67 -8.66 5.77
N ASN A 335 6.46 -8.96 5.31
CA ASN A 335 6.25 -9.67 4.04
C ASN A 335 6.82 -8.91 2.83
N LEU A 336 6.91 -7.58 2.92
CA LEU A 336 7.50 -6.76 1.87
C LEU A 336 9.03 -6.87 1.83
N ILE A 337 9.70 -6.82 3.00
CA ILE A 337 11.17 -6.66 3.07
C ILE A 337 11.91 -7.92 3.52
N ASP A 338 11.21 -8.99 3.85
CA ASP A 338 11.84 -10.25 4.27
C ASP A 338 12.72 -10.82 3.15
N GLY A 339 13.97 -11.17 3.46
CA GLY A 339 14.97 -11.63 2.48
C GLY A 339 15.55 -10.53 1.57
N SER A 340 15.25 -9.25 1.82
CA SER A 340 15.74 -8.15 0.97
C SER A 340 17.05 -7.52 1.42
N GLY A 341 17.52 -7.81 2.65
CA GLY A 341 18.61 -7.11 3.32
C GLY A 341 18.19 -5.77 3.96
N LEU A 342 16.87 -5.49 4.01
CA LEU A 342 16.30 -4.29 4.62
C LEU A 342 15.55 -4.58 5.93
N GLU A 343 15.70 -5.77 6.51
CA GLU A 343 14.99 -6.22 7.71
C GLU A 343 15.27 -5.31 8.92
N ASP A 344 16.49 -4.78 9.01
CA ASP A 344 16.90 -3.84 10.05
C ASP A 344 16.24 -2.44 9.95
N CYS A 345 15.58 -2.14 8.83
CA CYS A 345 14.77 -0.94 8.64
C CYS A 345 13.43 -1.01 9.38
N ARG A 346 13.16 -2.10 10.10
CA ARG A 346 11.95 -2.32 10.87
C ARG A 346 12.25 -2.28 12.36
N ILE A 347 11.54 -1.42 13.10
CA ILE A 347 11.65 -1.30 14.55
C ILE A 347 10.27 -1.36 15.21
N ASN A 348 10.22 -1.74 16.49
CA ASN A 348 8.97 -1.78 17.25
C ASN A 348 8.43 -0.36 17.48
N GLY A 349 7.33 -0.01 16.81
CA GLY A 349 6.69 1.30 16.90
C GLY A 349 5.98 1.55 18.22
N THR A 350 5.58 0.51 18.96
CA THR A 350 4.84 0.66 20.23
C THR A 350 5.67 1.38 21.28
N PHE A 351 6.95 1.10 21.34
CA PHE A 351 7.88 1.64 22.34
C PHE A 351 9.03 2.44 21.71
N VAL A 352 8.83 3.04 20.54
CA VAL A 352 9.88 3.79 19.83
C VAL A 352 10.49 4.90 20.69
N PHE A 353 9.70 5.52 21.58
CA PHE A 353 10.15 6.56 22.51
C PHE A 353 11.21 6.08 23.54
N MET A 354 11.39 4.78 23.67
CA MET A 354 12.46 4.18 24.48
C MET A 354 13.74 3.94 23.68
N VAL A 355 13.67 3.97 22.34
CA VAL A 355 14.85 3.88 21.49
C VAL A 355 15.51 5.25 21.40
N SER A 356 16.83 5.32 21.58
CA SER A 356 17.56 6.59 21.48
C SER A 356 17.35 7.21 20.09
N PRO A 357 16.97 8.51 20.01
CA PRO A 357 16.90 9.24 18.73
C PRO A 357 18.18 9.16 17.90
N ARG A 358 19.34 9.13 18.57
CA ARG A 358 20.64 8.95 17.92
C ARG A 358 20.70 7.62 17.15
N LYS A 359 20.26 6.52 17.77
CA LYS A 359 20.21 5.19 17.13
C LYS A 359 19.24 5.15 15.94
N ILE A 360 18.13 5.91 16.01
CA ILE A 360 17.18 6.05 14.90
C ILE A 360 17.86 6.70 13.68
N ILE A 361 18.54 7.83 13.91
CA ILE A 361 19.23 8.55 12.83
C ILE A 361 20.42 7.75 12.29
N GLU A 362 21.22 7.15 13.16
CA GLU A 362 22.33 6.28 12.74
C GLU A 362 21.84 5.11 11.88
N LYS A 363 20.72 4.49 12.24
CA LYS A 363 20.12 3.45 11.40
C LYS A 363 19.75 3.98 10.02
N LEU A 364 19.10 5.13 9.93
CA LEU A 364 18.73 5.74 8.64
C LEU A 364 19.94 6.12 7.79
N GLU A 365 20.97 6.67 8.41
CA GLU A 365 22.20 7.08 7.72
C GLU A 365 23.05 5.90 7.23
N ASN A 366 22.96 4.77 7.93
CA ASN A 366 23.71 3.55 7.62
C ASN A 366 22.97 2.60 6.67
N ILE A 367 21.75 2.94 6.22
CA ILE A 367 21.05 2.15 5.21
C ILE A 367 21.85 2.22 3.91
N ASP A 368 22.23 1.05 3.41
CA ASP A 368 22.86 0.96 2.10
C ASP A 368 21.87 1.27 0.98
N LEU A 369 22.07 2.41 0.33
CA LEU A 369 21.24 2.87 -0.79
C LEU A 369 21.32 1.92 -1.99
N SER A 370 22.42 1.16 -2.13
CA SER A 370 22.55 0.17 -3.19
C SER A 370 21.58 -0.99 -2.98
N THR A 371 21.35 -1.40 -1.74
CA THR A 371 20.35 -2.41 -1.38
C THR A 371 18.94 -1.94 -1.71
N ILE A 372 18.58 -0.68 -1.37
CA ILE A 372 17.27 -0.10 -1.76
C ILE A 372 17.14 -0.09 -3.29
N SER A 373 18.17 0.37 -4.00
CA SER A 373 18.16 0.47 -5.47
C SER A 373 18.00 -0.91 -6.13
N LYS A 374 18.72 -1.92 -5.63
CA LYS A 374 18.63 -3.30 -6.09
C LYS A 374 17.24 -3.87 -5.86
N PHE A 375 16.71 -3.72 -4.64
CA PHE A 375 15.38 -4.19 -4.29
C PHE A 375 14.29 -3.54 -5.15
N ARG A 376 14.33 -2.20 -5.33
CA ARG A 376 13.44 -1.48 -6.23
C ARG A 376 13.51 -2.01 -7.66
N SER A 377 14.73 -2.11 -8.21
CA SER A 377 14.93 -2.54 -9.60
C SER A 377 14.41 -3.95 -9.85
N GLU A 378 14.61 -4.85 -8.88
CA GLU A 378 14.11 -6.22 -8.96
C GLU A 378 12.57 -6.26 -8.91
N ASN A 379 11.92 -5.52 -8.00
CA ASN A 379 10.46 -5.44 -7.94
C ASN A 379 9.86 -4.86 -9.23
N VAL A 380 10.49 -3.82 -9.79
CA VAL A 380 10.08 -3.25 -11.09
C VAL A 380 10.22 -4.28 -12.22
N ARG A 381 11.31 -5.07 -12.23
CA ARG A 381 11.55 -6.12 -13.22
C ARG A 381 10.50 -7.22 -13.12
N ILE A 382 10.24 -7.72 -11.91
CA ILE A 382 9.23 -8.76 -11.63
C ILE A 382 7.85 -8.27 -12.10
N PHE A 383 7.43 -7.09 -11.68
CA PHE A 383 6.14 -6.53 -12.07
C PHE A 383 5.98 -6.48 -13.60
N LYS A 384 6.98 -5.92 -14.29
CA LYS A 384 6.94 -5.81 -15.76
C LYS A 384 6.89 -7.17 -16.44
N SER A 385 7.66 -8.15 -15.96
CA SER A 385 7.68 -9.51 -16.50
C SER A 385 6.31 -10.19 -16.34
N ASN A 386 5.74 -10.10 -15.14
CA ASN A 386 4.43 -10.69 -14.83
C ASN A 386 3.32 -10.05 -15.67
N MET A 387 3.32 -8.73 -15.80
CA MET A 387 2.32 -8.03 -16.60
C MET A 387 2.48 -8.28 -18.12
N ALA A 388 3.70 -8.45 -18.60
CA ALA A 388 3.93 -8.83 -19.98
C ALA A 388 3.39 -10.23 -20.30
N GLU A 389 3.58 -11.19 -19.39
CA GLU A 389 3.00 -12.52 -19.48
C GLU A 389 1.45 -12.47 -19.43
N MET A 390 0.90 -11.71 -18.48
CA MET A 390 -0.54 -11.49 -18.37
C MET A 390 -1.13 -10.95 -19.67
N ILE A 391 -0.52 -9.89 -20.25
CA ILE A 391 -0.98 -9.30 -21.52
C ILE A 391 -0.97 -10.32 -22.66
N LYS A 392 0.06 -11.17 -22.75
CA LYS A 392 0.11 -12.26 -23.75
C LYS A 392 -1.06 -13.22 -23.57
N ARG A 393 -1.32 -13.69 -22.34
CA ARG A 393 -2.44 -14.62 -22.06
C ARG A 393 -3.80 -14.00 -22.41
N ILE A 394 -4.01 -12.72 -22.12
CA ILE A 394 -5.26 -12.03 -22.49
C ILE A 394 -5.42 -11.95 -24.00
N LYS A 395 -4.33 -11.67 -24.74
CA LYS A 395 -4.34 -11.60 -26.20
C LYS A 395 -4.40 -12.98 -26.89
N GLY A 396 -4.20 -14.07 -26.15
CA GLY A 396 -4.15 -15.42 -26.70
C GLY A 396 -2.88 -15.71 -27.53
N ILE A 397 -1.76 -15.07 -27.18
CA ILE A 397 -0.46 -15.21 -27.87
C ILE A 397 0.56 -15.89 -26.96
#